data_edf1c87ea684ef12901b63937b1b9e2f
#
_entry.id   edf1c87ea684ef12901b63937b1b9e2f
#
_cell.length_a   1.000
_cell.length_b   1.000
_cell.length_c   1.000
_cell.angle_alpha   90.00
_cell.angle_beta   90.00
_cell.angle_gamma   90.00
#
_symmetry.space_group_name_H-M   'P 1'
#
loop_
_entity.id
_entity.type
_entity.pdbx_description
1 polymer ?
#
loop_
_entity_poly.entity_id
_entity_poly.type
_entity_poly.pdbx_seq_one_letter_code
_entity_poly.pdbx_strand_id
1 'polypeptide(L)'
;TLRIHATETKPFNVTCKHKKPNRKFKKLMKSKSLFSFIVTLFLIYGCSSNRQADGKSNILAKNDINIRGDFQNYFDSCGVEGTIAIYDIRNDKWIVSDTVGLEIETLPASTFKIINLLIALETNTIKDENEIIKWVGSTDTVKYGYRPEIYHDMPVKEAFELSAGWVFVELAKKIGKDTYRKHLAESKYGNNNLSQTEADFWNFGDFAISPKNQVEFVKSFYEEKLPFSKRNIDIVKNVMITEQNEEYTIRAKTGWTRENNINTGWWTGYIETKNGTYIFATRLLQDRKMKRSDFGSCRKEITKKVFKDLNII
;
A
#
# COMPACT_ATOMS: atom_id res chain seq x y z
N THR A 1 17.33 -51.40 28.31
CA THR A 1 16.90 -51.87 26.96
C THR A 1 15.53 -51.33 26.66
N LEU A 2 15.46 -50.17 25.95
CA LEU A 2 14.22 -49.62 25.43
C LEU A 2 14.35 -49.55 23.91
N ARG A 3 13.49 -50.30 23.24
CA ARG A 3 13.36 -50.29 21.77
C ARG A 3 12.59 -49.05 21.32
N ILE A 4 13.18 -48.27 20.41
CA ILE A 4 12.53 -47.17 19.71
C ILE A 4 11.95 -47.73 18.42
N HIS A 5 10.63 -47.64 18.25
CA HIS A 5 9.94 -47.92 16.98
C HIS A 5 10.02 -46.68 16.09
N ALA A 6 10.66 -46.82 14.95
CA ALA A 6 10.62 -45.83 13.86
C ALA A 6 9.32 -46.02 13.05
N THR A 7 8.51 -44.99 12.91
CA THR A 7 7.37 -44.97 12.03
C THR A 7 7.76 -44.25 10.73
N GLU A 8 7.72 -45.00 9.63
CA GLU A 8 7.91 -44.51 8.27
C GLU A 8 6.77 -43.57 7.84
N THR A 9 7.11 -42.36 7.40
CA THR A 9 6.18 -41.45 6.77
C THR A 9 6.25 -41.59 5.24
N LYS A 10 5.14 -41.99 4.63
CA LYS A 10 4.97 -42.06 3.16
C LYS A 10 4.84 -40.66 2.57
N PRO A 11 5.37 -40.40 1.36
CA PRO A 11 5.22 -39.10 0.70
C PRO A 11 3.80 -38.93 0.11
N PHE A 12 3.21 -37.75 0.37
CA PHE A 12 1.93 -37.33 -0.21
C PHE A 12 2.17 -36.82 -1.63
N ASN A 13 1.65 -37.56 -2.61
CA ASN A 13 1.57 -37.10 -4.01
C ASN A 13 0.32 -36.25 -4.20
N VAL A 14 0.50 -34.94 -4.42
CA VAL A 14 -0.58 -34.03 -4.80
C VAL A 14 -0.64 -33.93 -6.32
N THR A 15 -1.58 -34.62 -6.94
CA THR A 15 -1.92 -34.46 -8.35
C THR A 15 -2.85 -33.27 -8.55
N CYS A 16 -2.34 -32.24 -9.22
CA CYS A 16 -3.09 -31.06 -9.60
C CYS A 16 -4.06 -31.40 -10.75
N LYS A 17 -5.36 -31.49 -10.48
CA LYS A 17 -6.41 -31.64 -11.53
C LYS A 17 -6.84 -30.25 -12.02
N HIS A 18 -6.44 -29.90 -13.23
CA HIS A 18 -6.97 -28.76 -13.96
C HIS A 18 -8.46 -28.95 -14.28
N LYS A 19 -9.33 -28.13 -13.70
CA LYS A 19 -10.74 -27.99 -14.13
C LYS A 19 -10.82 -27.01 -15.30
N LYS A 20 -11.30 -27.52 -16.47
CA LYS A 20 -11.65 -26.72 -17.66
C LYS A 20 -12.90 -25.87 -17.38
N PRO A 21 -12.99 -24.64 -17.90
CA PRO A 21 -14.18 -23.81 -17.70
C PRO A 21 -15.37 -24.30 -18.54
N ASN A 22 -16.55 -24.28 -17.93
CA ASN A 22 -17.81 -24.74 -18.45
C ASN A 22 -18.34 -23.77 -19.52
N ARG A 23 -18.42 -24.26 -20.78
CA ARG A 23 -19.11 -23.59 -21.92
C ARG A 23 -20.60 -23.87 -21.82
N LYS A 24 -21.41 -22.97 -21.29
CA LYS A 24 -22.85 -22.86 -21.58
C LYS A 24 -23.32 -21.44 -21.34
N PHE A 25 -23.35 -20.65 -22.43
CA PHE A 25 -24.33 -19.59 -22.67
C PHE A 25 -24.18 -19.11 -24.12
N LYS A 26 -24.82 -19.84 -25.03
CA LYS A 26 -25.18 -19.38 -26.38
C LYS A 26 -26.56 -19.92 -26.68
N LYS A 27 -27.57 -19.05 -26.59
CA LYS A 27 -28.78 -19.07 -27.47
C LYS A 27 -29.84 -18.12 -26.90
N LEU A 28 -30.10 -17.10 -27.63
CA LEU A 28 -31.36 -16.45 -28.04
C LEU A 28 -31.05 -14.95 -28.19
N MET A 29 -31.12 -14.40 -29.36
CA MET A 29 -32.32 -14.02 -30.10
C MET A 29 -31.93 -13.62 -31.52
N LYS A 30 -32.54 -14.29 -32.48
CA LYS A 30 -32.68 -13.80 -33.85
C LYS A 30 -33.99 -13.04 -33.90
N SER A 31 -33.99 -11.76 -34.29
CA SER A 31 -35.14 -11.11 -34.92
C SER A 31 -34.65 -10.25 -36.05
N LYS A 32 -35.17 -10.60 -37.24
CA LYS A 32 -34.98 -9.90 -38.51
C LYS A 32 -35.89 -8.68 -38.52
N SER A 33 -35.41 -7.53 -38.93
CA SER A 33 -36.25 -6.54 -39.61
C SER A 33 -35.43 -5.83 -40.69
N LEU A 34 -35.96 -5.88 -41.86
CA LEU A 34 -35.55 -5.36 -43.16
C LEU A 34 -36.12 -3.96 -43.29
N PHE A 35 -35.35 -2.92 -43.65
CA PHE A 35 -35.81 -1.75 -44.43
C PHE A 35 -34.59 -0.95 -44.90
N SER A 36 -34.32 -1.05 -46.14
CA SER A 36 -34.40 -0.13 -47.30
C SER A 36 -33.59 1.16 -47.27
N PHE A 37 -32.62 1.19 -48.17
CA PHE A 37 -32.00 2.28 -48.94
C PHE A 37 -32.56 3.69 -48.81
N ILE A 38 -31.64 4.66 -48.54
CA ILE A 38 -31.52 5.92 -49.33
C ILE A 38 -30.04 6.38 -49.24
N VAL A 39 -29.40 6.44 -50.42
CA VAL A 39 -28.09 7.08 -50.65
C VAL A 39 -28.32 8.57 -50.79
N THR A 40 -27.66 9.38 -49.98
CA THR A 40 -27.48 10.82 -50.27
C THR A 40 -26.04 11.18 -50.02
N LEU A 41 -25.35 11.51 -51.08
CA LEU A 41 -23.97 11.96 -51.17
C LEU A 41 -23.93 13.46 -50.75
N PHE A 42 -23.28 13.77 -49.62
CA PHE A 42 -22.85 15.12 -49.33
C PHE A 42 -21.36 15.13 -49.05
N LEU A 43 -20.62 15.64 -50.05
CA LEU A 43 -19.23 16.03 -49.87
C LEU A 43 -19.21 17.36 -49.06
N ILE A 44 -18.74 17.27 -47.82
CA ILE A 44 -18.33 18.45 -47.06
C ILE A 44 -16.90 18.23 -46.62
N TYR A 45 -16.00 19.08 -47.14
CA TYR A 45 -14.64 19.25 -46.63
C TYR A 45 -14.74 19.78 -45.21
N GLY A 46 -14.37 18.94 -44.24
CA GLY A 46 -14.24 19.31 -42.84
C GLY A 46 -12.85 18.99 -42.37
N CYS A 47 -12.04 19.98 -42.10
CA CYS A 47 -10.76 19.85 -41.41
C CYS A 47 -10.95 19.06 -40.10
N SER A 48 -10.49 17.81 -40.07
CA SER A 48 -10.47 16.99 -38.89
C SER A 48 -9.21 17.32 -38.09
N SER A 49 -9.34 18.16 -37.07
CA SER A 49 -8.31 18.25 -36.03
C SER A 49 -8.39 16.98 -35.18
N ASN A 50 -7.52 16.03 -35.46
CA ASN A 50 -7.27 14.87 -34.61
C ASN A 50 -6.73 15.37 -33.25
N ARG A 51 -7.61 15.56 -32.26
CA ARG A 51 -7.21 15.49 -30.87
C ARG A 51 -7.08 14.01 -30.50
N GLN A 52 -5.89 13.46 -30.70
CA GLN A 52 -5.47 12.24 -30.03
C GLN A 52 -5.49 12.54 -28.52
N ALA A 53 -6.44 11.93 -27.82
CA ALA A 53 -6.37 11.81 -26.38
C ALA A 53 -5.19 10.89 -26.08
N ASP A 54 -4.06 11.47 -25.71
CA ASP A 54 -2.88 10.72 -25.21
C ASP A 54 -3.24 10.08 -23.86
N GLY A 55 -3.92 8.95 -23.94
CA GLY A 55 -3.99 7.96 -22.87
C GLY A 55 -2.65 7.22 -22.79
N LYS A 56 -1.58 7.92 -22.42
CA LYS A 56 -0.35 7.25 -22.01
C LYS A 56 -0.62 6.52 -20.69
N SER A 57 -1.02 5.25 -20.76
CA SER A 57 -0.73 4.32 -19.68
C SER A 57 0.79 4.34 -19.51
N ASN A 58 1.29 4.85 -18.38
CA ASN A 58 2.69 4.76 -18.02
C ASN A 58 3.03 3.28 -17.76
N ILE A 59 3.18 2.51 -18.82
CA ILE A 59 3.88 1.23 -18.78
C ILE A 59 5.35 1.62 -18.59
N LEU A 60 5.88 1.37 -17.37
CA LEU A 60 7.30 1.54 -17.09
C LEU A 60 8.09 0.85 -18.20
N ALA A 61 8.98 1.58 -18.87
CA ALA A 61 9.82 0.99 -19.90
C ALA A 61 10.60 -0.16 -19.25
N LYS A 62 10.65 -1.32 -19.90
CA LYS A 62 11.27 -2.56 -19.38
C LYS A 62 12.76 -2.38 -18.99
N ASN A 63 13.39 -1.28 -19.41
CA ASN A 63 14.78 -0.94 -19.14
C ASN A 63 15.01 -0.19 -17.82
N ASP A 64 13.93 0.26 -17.13
CA ASP A 64 14.05 1.07 -15.92
C ASP A 64 13.82 0.26 -14.63
N ILE A 65 13.55 -1.05 -14.76
CA ILE A 65 13.27 -1.95 -13.62
C ILE A 65 14.39 -2.98 -13.49
N ASN A 66 15.09 -2.98 -12.36
CA ASN A 66 15.99 -4.03 -11.93
C ASN A 66 15.24 -5.05 -11.09
N ILE A 67 15.02 -6.25 -11.61
CA ILE A 67 14.32 -7.34 -10.93
C ILE A 67 15.34 -8.17 -10.14
N ARG A 68 15.22 -8.17 -8.82
CA ARG A 68 16.04 -8.89 -7.84
C ARG A 68 15.23 -10.04 -7.22
N GLY A 69 14.98 -11.09 -8.00
CA GLY A 69 14.26 -12.27 -7.54
C GLY A 69 14.92 -12.99 -6.35
N ASP A 70 16.21 -12.81 -6.17
CA ASP A 70 16.99 -13.30 -5.04
C ASP A 70 16.56 -12.71 -3.68
N PHE A 71 15.92 -11.56 -3.66
CA PHE A 71 15.34 -10.98 -2.45
C PHE A 71 14.23 -11.84 -1.85
N GLN A 72 13.63 -12.75 -2.64
CA GLN A 72 12.64 -13.70 -2.12
C GLN A 72 13.21 -14.54 -0.97
N ASN A 73 14.50 -14.87 -0.97
CA ASN A 73 15.14 -15.59 0.11
C ASN A 73 14.99 -14.91 1.49
N TYR A 74 14.89 -13.58 1.54
CA TYR A 74 14.66 -12.84 2.78
C TYR A 74 13.24 -13.02 3.29
N PHE A 75 12.25 -13.09 2.39
CA PHE A 75 10.86 -13.36 2.74
C PHE A 75 10.70 -14.81 3.21
N ASP A 76 11.34 -15.78 2.52
CA ASP A 76 11.32 -17.20 2.87
C ASP A 76 11.94 -17.42 4.26
N SER A 77 13.03 -16.72 4.60
CA SER A 77 13.66 -16.80 5.93
C SER A 77 12.73 -16.34 7.06
N CYS A 78 11.78 -15.48 6.76
CA CYS A 78 10.71 -15.05 7.66
C CYS A 78 9.45 -15.92 7.54
N GLY A 79 9.40 -16.93 6.64
CA GLY A 79 8.21 -17.76 6.40
C GLY A 79 6.99 -16.92 6.00
N VAL A 80 7.17 -15.93 5.15
CA VAL A 80 6.13 -15.04 4.64
C VAL A 80 6.24 -14.91 3.13
N GLU A 81 5.13 -14.61 2.48
CA GLU A 81 5.13 -14.12 1.10
C GLU A 81 5.25 -12.60 1.11
N GLY A 82 5.79 -12.03 0.07
CA GLY A 82 5.85 -10.56 0.02
C GLY A 82 6.56 -10.00 -1.18
N THR A 83 6.58 -8.67 -1.22
CA THR A 83 7.21 -7.89 -2.28
C THR A 83 7.90 -6.68 -1.67
N ILE A 84 9.11 -6.42 -2.11
CA ILE A 84 9.80 -5.15 -1.86
C ILE A 84 9.96 -4.39 -3.17
N ALA A 85 9.62 -3.11 -3.13
CA ALA A 85 9.84 -2.15 -4.21
C ALA A 85 10.67 -1.00 -3.68
N ILE A 86 11.73 -0.67 -4.39
CA ILE A 86 12.64 0.45 -4.10
C ILE A 86 12.75 1.30 -5.36
N TYR A 87 12.75 2.62 -5.18
CA TYR A 87 13.02 3.58 -6.23
C TYR A 87 14.24 4.43 -5.85
N ASP A 88 15.28 4.34 -6.66
CA ASP A 88 16.48 5.15 -6.53
C ASP A 88 16.27 6.52 -7.19
N ILE A 89 16.15 7.57 -6.36
CA ILE A 89 15.90 8.94 -6.83
C ILE A 89 17.02 9.46 -7.73
N ARG A 90 18.29 9.14 -7.40
CA ARG A 90 19.44 9.65 -8.13
C ARG A 90 19.53 9.07 -9.54
N ASN A 91 19.28 7.75 -9.66
CA ASN A 91 19.46 7.02 -10.90
C ASN A 91 18.16 6.84 -11.70
N ASP A 92 17.02 7.32 -11.16
CA ASP A 92 15.67 7.19 -11.74
C ASP A 92 15.33 5.73 -12.08
N LYS A 93 15.58 4.79 -11.13
CA LYS A 93 15.46 3.35 -11.35
C LYS A 93 14.68 2.65 -10.28
N TRP A 94 13.89 1.68 -10.70
CA TRP A 94 13.23 0.73 -9.83
C TRP A 94 14.10 -0.48 -9.54
N ILE A 95 14.06 -0.96 -8.29
CA ILE A 95 14.64 -2.22 -7.84
C ILE A 95 13.52 -2.97 -7.13
N VAL A 96 13.13 -4.14 -7.64
CA VAL A 96 11.96 -4.87 -7.13
C VAL A 96 12.25 -6.35 -6.99
N SER A 97 11.64 -7.01 -5.99
CA SER A 97 11.77 -8.46 -5.84
C SER A 97 11.02 -9.24 -6.93
N ASP A 98 9.88 -8.72 -7.38
CA ASP A 98 9.07 -9.31 -8.45
C ASP A 98 8.13 -8.26 -9.06
N THR A 99 7.73 -8.47 -10.30
CA THR A 99 6.86 -7.53 -11.02
C THR A 99 5.37 -7.80 -10.82
N VAL A 100 4.99 -9.01 -10.44
CA VAL A 100 3.58 -9.38 -10.22
C VAL A 100 3.12 -8.81 -8.88
N GLY A 101 3.87 -9.09 -7.81
CA GLY A 101 3.59 -8.57 -6.47
C GLY A 101 3.63 -7.04 -6.40
N LEU A 102 4.44 -6.40 -7.28
CA LEU A 102 4.53 -4.94 -7.38
C LEU A 102 3.18 -4.27 -7.66
N GLU A 103 2.30 -4.91 -8.42
CA GLU A 103 1.00 -4.37 -8.84
C GLU A 103 -0.18 -4.89 -7.99
N ILE A 104 0.02 -5.91 -7.14
CA ILE A 104 -1.06 -6.46 -6.33
C ILE A 104 -1.45 -5.47 -5.24
N GLU A 105 -2.72 -5.09 -5.22
CA GLU A 105 -3.27 -4.17 -4.23
C GLU A 105 -3.73 -4.91 -2.96
N THR A 106 -3.49 -4.31 -1.80
CA THR A 106 -3.98 -4.76 -0.49
C THR A 106 -4.30 -3.55 0.39
N LEU A 107 -4.99 -3.76 1.51
CA LEU A 107 -5.23 -2.71 2.49
C LEU A 107 -3.92 -2.06 2.98
N PRO A 108 -3.80 -0.73 2.98
CA PRO A 108 -2.58 -0.03 3.44
C PRO A 108 -2.35 -0.12 4.94
N ALA A 109 -3.38 -0.42 5.71
CA ALA A 109 -3.31 -0.37 7.17
C ALA A 109 -2.75 0.97 7.68
N SER A 110 -1.89 0.95 8.70
CA SER A 110 -1.36 2.17 9.30
C SER A 110 -0.38 2.96 8.42
N THR A 111 0.01 2.49 7.23
CA THR A 111 0.75 3.35 6.28
C THR A 111 -0.12 4.48 5.75
N PHE A 112 -1.44 4.30 5.74
CA PHE A 112 -2.42 5.34 5.42
C PHE A 112 -2.30 6.58 6.32
N LYS A 113 -1.72 6.45 7.52
CA LYS A 113 -1.53 7.58 8.44
C LYS A 113 -0.67 8.71 7.85
N ILE A 114 0.18 8.42 6.87
CA ILE A 114 0.99 9.45 6.18
C ILE A 114 0.05 10.43 5.47
N ILE A 115 -0.81 9.93 4.57
CA ILE A 115 -1.75 10.80 3.84
C ILE A 115 -2.88 11.30 4.74
N ASN A 116 -3.31 10.51 5.74
CA ASN A 116 -4.32 10.94 6.71
C ASN A 116 -3.85 12.18 7.48
N LEU A 117 -2.59 12.20 7.96
CA LEU A 117 -2.02 13.34 8.66
C LEU A 117 -1.89 14.56 7.74
N LEU A 118 -1.45 14.38 6.48
CA LEU A 118 -1.44 15.44 5.48
C LEU A 118 -2.82 16.08 5.30
N ILE A 119 -3.84 15.25 5.13
CA ILE A 119 -5.23 15.72 4.95
C ILE A 119 -5.75 16.41 6.21
N ALA A 120 -5.47 15.86 7.41
CA ALA A 120 -5.90 16.47 8.66
C ALA A 120 -5.31 17.87 8.88
N LEU A 121 -4.05 18.07 8.52
CA LEU A 121 -3.37 19.36 8.56
C LEU A 121 -3.91 20.32 7.49
N GLU A 122 -4.08 19.85 6.25
CA GLU A 122 -4.53 20.69 5.11
C GLU A 122 -5.97 21.18 5.27
N THR A 123 -6.82 20.36 5.88
CA THR A 123 -8.22 20.72 6.20
C THR A 123 -8.37 21.50 7.50
N ASN A 124 -7.27 21.84 8.18
CA ASN A 124 -7.28 22.45 9.52
C ASN A 124 -8.11 21.65 10.54
N THR A 125 -8.25 20.34 10.36
CA THR A 125 -8.84 19.43 11.36
C THR A 125 -7.99 19.38 12.61
N ILE A 126 -6.68 19.57 12.45
CA ILE A 126 -5.68 19.84 13.49
C ILE A 126 -4.78 20.98 13.04
N LYS A 127 -4.21 21.71 14.02
CA LYS A 127 -3.27 22.82 13.74
C LYS A 127 -1.87 22.33 13.39
N ASP A 128 -1.40 21.36 14.17
CA ASP A 128 -0.06 20.77 14.05
C ASP A 128 -0.01 19.39 14.71
N GLU A 129 1.14 18.77 14.66
CA GLU A 129 1.40 17.43 15.18
C GLU A 129 1.37 17.33 16.71
N ASN A 130 1.38 18.46 17.43
CA ASN A 130 1.35 18.49 18.91
C ASN A 130 -0.09 18.60 19.44
N GLU A 131 -1.07 18.81 18.58
CA GLU A 131 -2.47 18.87 19.01
C GLU A 131 -2.89 17.60 19.72
N ILE A 132 -3.48 17.75 20.93
CA ILE A 132 -3.91 16.64 21.77
C ILE A 132 -5.31 16.19 21.35
N ILE A 133 -5.42 14.93 20.97
CA ILE A 133 -6.72 14.29 20.73
C ILE A 133 -7.15 13.60 22.01
N LYS A 134 -8.35 13.93 22.47
CA LYS A 134 -8.94 13.37 23.67
C LYS A 134 -9.36 11.92 23.46
N TRP A 135 -9.00 11.08 24.42
CA TRP A 135 -9.41 9.67 24.40
C TRP A 135 -10.94 9.56 24.51
N VAL A 136 -11.51 8.75 23.60
CA VAL A 136 -12.96 8.57 23.49
C VAL A 136 -13.54 7.56 24.50
N GLY A 137 -12.72 7.02 25.40
CA GLY A 137 -13.14 6.15 26.50
C GLY A 137 -13.30 4.67 26.12
N SER A 138 -13.37 4.34 24.83
CA SER A 138 -13.55 2.95 24.36
C SER A 138 -12.99 2.73 22.95
N THR A 139 -12.67 1.49 22.63
CA THR A 139 -12.33 1.02 21.29
C THR A 139 -12.72 -0.44 21.13
N ASP A 140 -12.93 -0.91 19.90
CA ASP A 140 -13.18 -2.32 19.63
C ASP A 140 -11.87 -3.11 19.74
N THR A 141 -11.64 -3.72 20.90
CA THR A 141 -10.43 -4.49 21.19
C THR A 141 -10.37 -5.83 20.45
N VAL A 142 -11.49 -6.35 19.97
CA VAL A 142 -11.53 -7.54 19.12
C VAL A 142 -11.01 -7.21 17.72
N LYS A 143 -11.45 -6.08 17.18
CA LYS A 143 -11.09 -5.59 15.86
C LYS A 143 -9.64 -5.09 15.82
N TYR A 144 -9.22 -4.27 16.79
CA TYR A 144 -7.91 -3.58 16.78
C TYR A 144 -6.86 -4.22 17.67
N GLY A 145 -7.25 -5.19 18.51
CA GLY A 145 -6.40 -5.76 19.56
C GLY A 145 -6.42 -4.93 20.83
N TYR A 146 -6.11 -5.57 21.96
CA TYR A 146 -6.02 -4.89 23.25
C TYR A 146 -4.66 -4.23 23.42
N ARG A 147 -4.65 -2.90 23.53
CA ARG A 147 -3.43 -2.07 23.60
C ARG A 147 -3.60 -0.92 24.61
N PRO A 148 -3.65 -1.25 25.93
CA PRO A 148 -3.95 -0.25 26.96
C PRO A 148 -2.94 0.93 26.99
N GLU A 149 -1.73 0.72 26.48
CA GLU A 149 -0.68 1.74 26.40
C GLU A 149 -1.02 2.92 25.49
N ILE A 150 -2.05 2.81 24.64
CA ILE A 150 -2.51 3.90 23.77
C ILE A 150 -3.91 4.43 24.15
N TYR A 151 -4.50 4.03 25.29
CA TYR A 151 -5.86 4.43 25.67
C TYR A 151 -5.84 5.63 26.62
N HIS A 152 -5.30 6.73 26.17
CA HIS A 152 -5.21 8.00 26.87
C HIS A 152 -5.21 9.18 25.89
N ASP A 153 -5.40 10.40 26.40
CA ASP A 153 -5.21 11.63 25.63
C ASP A 153 -3.77 11.71 25.11
N MET A 154 -3.56 11.96 23.81
CA MET A 154 -2.21 12.03 23.27
C MET A 154 -2.06 13.02 22.11
N PRO A 155 -0.86 13.59 21.92
CA PRO A 155 -0.53 14.37 20.74
C PRO A 155 -0.58 13.52 19.47
N VAL A 156 -0.94 14.13 18.33
CA VAL A 156 -1.03 13.42 17.05
C VAL A 156 0.29 12.78 16.64
N LYS A 157 1.45 13.42 16.92
CA LYS A 157 2.78 12.84 16.65
C LYS A 157 3.01 11.54 17.41
N GLU A 158 2.64 11.48 18.69
CA GLU A 158 2.74 10.27 19.50
C GLU A 158 1.80 9.18 18.96
N ALA A 159 0.57 9.57 18.58
CA ALA A 159 -0.37 8.65 17.94
C ALA A 159 0.15 8.07 16.62
N PHE A 160 0.90 8.85 15.85
CA PHE A 160 1.54 8.39 14.62
C PHE A 160 2.66 7.38 14.94
N GLU A 161 3.53 7.72 15.87
CA GLU A 161 4.66 6.91 16.32
C GLU A 161 4.20 5.56 16.88
N LEU A 162 3.31 5.58 17.89
CA LEU A 162 2.73 4.40 18.51
C LEU A 162 1.71 3.68 17.61
N SER A 163 1.36 4.28 16.48
CA SER A 163 0.32 3.76 15.59
C SER A 163 -1.05 3.62 16.27
N ALA A 164 -1.42 4.58 17.15
CA ALA A 164 -2.70 4.62 17.83
C ALA A 164 -3.84 4.82 16.82
N GLY A 165 -4.53 3.71 16.47
CA GLY A 165 -5.55 3.70 15.42
C GLY A 165 -6.73 4.59 15.71
N TRP A 166 -7.17 4.61 16.97
CA TRP A 166 -8.33 5.37 17.40
C TRP A 166 -8.22 6.87 17.13
N VAL A 167 -7.02 7.47 17.30
CA VAL A 167 -6.80 8.90 17.02
C VAL A 167 -7.11 9.20 15.54
N PHE A 168 -6.55 8.40 14.63
CA PHE A 168 -6.74 8.61 13.19
C PHE A 168 -8.16 8.29 12.72
N VAL A 169 -8.88 7.42 13.42
CA VAL A 169 -10.33 7.19 13.22
C VAL A 169 -11.12 8.44 13.63
N GLU A 170 -10.79 9.05 14.77
CA GLU A 170 -11.47 10.29 15.20
C GLU A 170 -11.19 11.46 14.26
N LEU A 171 -9.95 11.59 13.78
CA LEU A 171 -9.63 12.57 12.74
C LEU A 171 -10.44 12.31 11.46
N ALA A 172 -10.54 11.04 11.04
CA ALA A 172 -11.27 10.68 9.83
C ALA A 172 -12.78 10.96 9.94
N LYS A 173 -13.38 10.76 11.12
CA LYS A 173 -14.78 11.14 11.36
C LYS A 173 -15.01 12.64 11.17
N LYS A 174 -14.06 13.48 11.63
CA LYS A 174 -14.14 14.94 11.48
C LYS A 174 -13.92 15.38 10.04
N ILE A 175 -12.97 14.78 9.32
CA ILE A 175 -12.63 15.11 7.93
C ILE A 175 -13.77 14.73 6.97
N GLY A 176 -14.37 13.56 7.14
CA GLY A 176 -15.44 13.04 6.30
C GLY A 176 -14.97 12.43 4.97
N LYS A 177 -15.75 11.47 4.47
CA LYS A 177 -15.38 10.65 3.31
C LYS A 177 -15.23 11.44 2.00
N ASP A 178 -16.03 12.46 1.78
CA ASP A 178 -15.97 13.22 0.52
C ASP A 178 -14.67 14.01 0.43
N THR A 179 -14.20 14.56 1.54
CA THR A 179 -12.89 15.21 1.65
C THR A 179 -11.76 14.22 1.37
N TYR A 180 -11.83 13.01 1.97
CA TYR A 180 -10.86 11.95 1.63
C TYR A 180 -10.89 11.60 0.16
N ARG A 181 -12.07 11.36 -0.43
CA ARG A 181 -12.21 10.99 -1.84
C ARG A 181 -11.52 11.99 -2.76
N LYS A 182 -11.68 13.28 -2.48
CA LYS A 182 -11.00 14.35 -3.22
C LYS A 182 -9.48 14.27 -3.10
N HIS A 183 -8.96 14.30 -1.87
CA HIS A 183 -7.51 14.32 -1.64
C HIS A 183 -6.80 13.04 -2.07
N LEU A 184 -7.44 11.88 -1.93
CA LEU A 184 -6.90 10.60 -2.41
C LEU A 184 -6.80 10.57 -3.94
N ALA A 185 -7.83 11.08 -4.63
CA ALA A 185 -7.82 11.18 -6.10
C ALA A 185 -6.73 12.15 -6.59
N GLU A 186 -6.64 13.34 -6.00
CA GLU A 186 -5.64 14.37 -6.33
C GLU A 186 -4.21 13.88 -6.06
N SER A 187 -4.01 13.08 -5.00
CA SER A 187 -2.72 12.48 -4.64
C SER A 187 -2.45 11.15 -5.35
N LYS A 188 -3.38 10.63 -6.14
CA LYS A 188 -3.31 9.31 -6.81
C LYS A 188 -2.97 8.17 -5.82
N TYR A 189 -3.54 8.21 -4.62
CA TYR A 189 -3.28 7.26 -3.55
C TYR A 189 -4.35 6.18 -3.48
N GLY A 190 -3.98 4.93 -3.77
CA GLY A 190 -4.84 3.77 -3.74
C GLY A 190 -5.95 3.79 -4.80
N ASN A 191 -6.88 2.86 -4.67
CA ASN A 191 -7.99 2.68 -5.62
C ASN A 191 -9.18 3.63 -5.39
N ASN A 192 -9.11 4.52 -4.39
CA ASN A 192 -10.16 5.46 -4.02
C ASN A 192 -11.52 4.83 -3.68
N ASN A 193 -11.54 3.53 -3.32
CA ASN A 193 -12.76 2.83 -2.94
C ASN A 193 -13.06 3.01 -1.44
N LEU A 194 -13.95 3.94 -1.12
CA LEU A 194 -14.39 4.26 0.23
C LEU A 194 -15.80 3.71 0.52
N SER A 195 -16.13 2.53 -0.02
CA SER A 195 -17.44 1.88 0.14
C SER A 195 -17.73 1.45 1.58
N GLN A 196 -16.70 1.15 2.37
CA GLN A 196 -16.78 0.84 3.79
C GLN A 196 -17.62 1.89 4.54
N THR A 197 -18.58 1.46 5.35
CA THR A 197 -19.47 2.38 6.09
C THR A 197 -18.72 3.14 7.18
N GLU A 198 -17.83 2.46 7.89
CA GLU A 198 -17.06 3.05 8.98
C GLU A 198 -15.93 3.96 8.46
N ALA A 199 -15.38 4.80 9.35
CA ALA A 199 -14.36 5.78 8.99
C ALA A 199 -12.98 5.17 8.74
N ASP A 200 -12.73 3.94 9.18
CA ASP A 200 -11.42 3.26 9.11
C ASP A 200 -11.24 2.37 7.86
N PHE A 201 -11.77 2.81 6.74
CA PHE A 201 -11.77 2.11 5.46
C PHE A 201 -10.37 1.63 4.98
N TRP A 202 -9.29 2.19 5.51
CA TRP A 202 -7.90 1.80 5.21
C TRP A 202 -7.41 0.56 5.98
N ASN A 203 -8.12 0.14 7.01
CA ASN A 203 -7.83 -1.05 7.80
C ASN A 203 -8.72 -2.24 7.43
N PHE A 204 -9.94 -1.97 6.96
CA PHE A 204 -10.99 -2.95 6.66
C PHE A 204 -11.83 -2.46 5.49
N GLY A 205 -12.21 -3.35 4.60
CA GLY A 205 -13.03 -3.04 3.42
C GLY A 205 -12.24 -3.11 2.11
N ASP A 206 -12.73 -2.42 1.08
CA ASP A 206 -12.25 -2.57 -0.29
C ASP A 206 -11.23 -1.49 -0.73
N PHE A 207 -10.82 -0.62 0.20
CA PHE A 207 -9.75 0.33 -0.09
C PHE A 207 -8.42 -0.41 -0.20
N ALA A 208 -7.69 -0.21 -1.30
CA ALA A 208 -6.47 -0.96 -1.55
C ALA A 208 -5.39 -0.12 -2.24
N ILE A 209 -4.13 -0.53 -2.06
CA ILE A 209 -2.95 0.10 -2.64
C ILE A 209 -1.89 -0.97 -2.95
N SER A 210 -1.16 -0.81 -4.05
CA SER A 210 -0.06 -1.67 -4.42
C SER A 210 1.29 -1.18 -3.89
N PRO A 211 2.34 -2.02 -3.80
CA PRO A 211 3.70 -1.58 -3.49
C PRO A 211 4.20 -0.48 -4.43
N LYS A 212 3.88 -0.57 -5.72
CA LYS A 212 4.21 0.46 -6.70
C LYS A 212 3.57 1.80 -6.35
N ASN A 213 2.28 1.81 -6.11
CA ASN A 213 1.56 3.05 -5.81
C ASN A 213 2.01 3.64 -4.46
N GLN A 214 2.38 2.82 -3.46
CA GLN A 214 3.00 3.30 -2.22
C GLN A 214 4.31 4.05 -2.51
N VAL A 215 5.18 3.49 -3.38
CA VAL A 215 6.45 4.12 -3.76
C VAL A 215 6.20 5.40 -4.56
N GLU A 216 5.29 5.41 -5.54
CA GLU A 216 4.94 6.58 -6.34
C GLU A 216 4.39 7.72 -5.48
N PHE A 217 3.52 7.40 -4.51
CA PHE A 217 3.01 8.36 -3.55
C PHE A 217 4.11 8.94 -2.67
N VAL A 218 4.95 8.09 -2.04
CA VAL A 218 6.04 8.56 -1.16
C VAL A 218 7.09 9.33 -1.95
N LYS A 219 7.36 8.96 -3.23
CA LYS A 219 8.20 9.75 -4.13
C LYS A 219 7.65 11.15 -4.34
N SER A 220 6.36 11.25 -4.69
CA SER A 220 5.70 12.54 -4.88
C SER A 220 5.66 13.38 -3.60
N PHE A 221 5.52 12.73 -2.43
CA PHE A 221 5.62 13.36 -1.12
C PHE A 221 7.03 13.88 -0.84
N TYR A 222 8.07 13.06 -1.08
CA TYR A 222 9.47 13.45 -0.92
C TYR A 222 9.83 14.66 -1.79
N GLU A 223 9.41 14.62 -3.06
CA GLU A 223 9.64 15.67 -4.06
C GLU A 223 8.73 16.90 -3.89
N GLU A 224 7.86 16.92 -2.87
CA GLU A 224 6.89 18.01 -2.57
C GLU A 224 5.94 18.32 -3.74
N LYS A 225 5.58 17.28 -4.52
CA LYS A 225 4.68 17.37 -5.69
C LYS A 225 3.23 17.05 -5.38
N LEU A 226 2.92 16.68 -4.13
CA LEU A 226 1.55 16.45 -3.70
C LEU A 226 0.79 17.78 -3.48
N PRO A 227 -0.56 17.78 -3.61
CA PRO A 227 -1.38 18.99 -3.48
C PRO A 227 -1.59 19.38 -1.99
N PHE A 228 -0.51 19.50 -1.25
CA PHE A 228 -0.50 19.92 0.16
C PHE A 228 0.49 21.07 0.35
N SER A 229 0.22 21.92 1.34
CA SER A 229 1.12 23.04 1.65
C SER A 229 2.49 22.54 2.13
N LYS A 230 3.56 23.26 1.78
CA LYS A 230 4.93 22.92 2.19
C LYS A 230 5.06 22.74 3.70
N ARG A 231 4.44 23.62 4.49
CA ARG A 231 4.40 23.51 5.97
C ARG A 231 3.89 22.14 6.40
N ASN A 232 2.78 21.68 5.83
CA ASN A 232 2.15 20.42 6.22
C ASN A 232 3.00 19.22 5.78
N ILE A 233 3.63 19.30 4.60
CA ILE A 233 4.60 18.29 4.14
C ILE A 233 5.79 18.22 5.11
N ASP A 234 6.38 19.35 5.52
CA ASP A 234 7.51 19.39 6.43
C ASP A 234 7.17 18.81 7.80
N ILE A 235 5.99 19.11 8.35
CA ILE A 235 5.49 18.50 9.59
C ILE A 235 5.44 16.98 9.46
N VAL A 236 4.84 16.46 8.40
CA VAL A 236 4.71 15.01 8.21
C VAL A 236 6.06 14.35 7.97
N LYS A 237 6.98 14.96 7.22
CA LYS A 237 8.37 14.49 7.08
C LYS A 237 9.05 14.33 8.45
N ASN A 238 8.87 15.30 9.36
CA ASN A 238 9.46 15.24 10.69
C ASN A 238 8.82 14.16 11.57
N VAL A 239 7.50 14.04 11.55
CA VAL A 239 6.77 12.99 12.30
C VAL A 239 7.11 11.58 11.81
N MET A 240 7.51 11.42 10.55
CA MET A 240 7.89 10.13 9.96
C MET A 240 9.29 9.64 10.34
N ILE A 241 10.13 10.41 11.04
CA ILE A 241 11.47 9.97 11.43
C ILE A 241 11.34 8.75 12.37
N THR A 242 11.85 7.61 11.94
CA THR A 242 11.86 6.37 12.73
C THR A 242 13.25 5.94 13.17
N GLU A 243 14.27 6.33 12.40
CA GLU A 243 15.67 6.05 12.70
C GLU A 243 16.53 7.18 12.13
N GLN A 244 17.50 7.62 12.89
CA GLN A 244 18.45 8.65 12.47
C GLN A 244 19.80 8.43 13.15
N ASN A 245 20.87 8.48 12.37
CA ASN A 245 22.25 8.45 12.82
C ASN A 245 23.13 9.28 11.86
N GLU A 246 24.45 9.20 11.99
CA GLU A 246 25.40 9.96 11.15
C GLU A 246 25.45 9.51 9.68
N GLU A 247 24.99 8.29 9.38
CA GLU A 247 25.06 7.68 8.06
C GLU A 247 23.77 7.82 7.27
N TYR A 248 22.61 7.72 7.96
CA TYR A 248 21.31 7.78 7.31
C TYR A 248 20.16 8.27 8.20
N THR A 249 19.10 8.72 7.56
CA THR A 249 17.81 8.99 8.19
C THR A 249 16.73 8.19 7.48
N ILE A 250 15.94 7.38 8.23
CA ILE A 250 14.76 6.68 7.71
C ILE A 250 13.52 7.41 8.20
N ARG A 251 12.69 7.83 7.24
CA ARG A 251 11.34 8.35 7.46
C ARG A 251 10.33 7.38 6.89
N ALA A 252 9.56 6.75 7.75
CA ALA A 252 8.69 5.65 7.32
C ALA A 252 7.51 5.42 8.27
N LYS A 253 6.56 4.62 7.80
CA LYS A 253 5.43 4.13 8.60
C LYS A 253 5.24 2.65 8.41
N THR A 254 5.03 1.95 9.52
CA THR A 254 4.61 0.55 9.51
C THR A 254 3.08 0.45 9.39
N GLY A 255 2.60 -0.62 8.75
CA GLY A 255 1.20 -1.02 8.72
C GLY A 255 1.04 -2.49 9.08
N TRP A 256 -0.11 -2.84 9.67
CA TRP A 256 -0.53 -4.22 9.89
C TRP A 256 -2.04 -4.26 9.98
N THR A 257 -2.66 -5.08 9.16
CA THR A 257 -4.08 -5.40 9.20
C THR A 257 -4.33 -6.88 8.97
N ARG A 258 -5.58 -7.29 9.12
CA ARG A 258 -6.03 -8.67 9.04
C ARG A 258 -7.35 -8.74 8.31
N GLU A 259 -7.36 -9.44 7.19
CA GLU A 259 -8.56 -9.65 6.40
C GLU A 259 -8.50 -11.02 5.73
N ASN A 260 -9.65 -11.69 5.57
CA ASN A 260 -9.78 -12.98 4.86
C ASN A 260 -8.75 -14.03 5.29
N ASN A 261 -8.46 -14.13 6.60
CA ASN A 261 -7.43 -14.99 7.19
C ASN A 261 -5.99 -14.66 6.79
N ILE A 262 -5.73 -13.54 6.14
CA ILE A 262 -4.39 -13.08 5.79
C ILE A 262 -3.98 -11.92 6.70
N ASN A 263 -2.77 -12.00 7.25
CA ASN A 263 -2.07 -10.85 7.80
C ASN A 263 -1.41 -10.09 6.65
N THR A 264 -1.66 -8.80 6.56
CA THR A 264 -0.94 -7.90 5.64
C THR A 264 -0.08 -6.95 6.47
N GLY A 265 1.22 -7.00 6.24
CA GLY A 265 2.21 -6.15 6.91
C GLY A 265 2.89 -5.22 5.91
N TRP A 266 3.14 -3.96 6.33
CA TRP A 266 3.80 -2.95 5.52
C TRP A 266 4.92 -2.24 6.28
N TRP A 267 5.96 -1.86 5.57
CA TRP A 267 6.88 -0.79 5.95
C TRP A 267 7.17 0.06 4.71
N THR A 268 6.77 1.33 4.75
CA THR A 268 6.79 2.22 3.60
C THR A 268 7.35 3.57 4.01
N GLY A 269 8.19 4.15 3.17
CA GLY A 269 8.84 5.42 3.43
C GLY A 269 10.03 5.68 2.52
N TYR A 270 11.01 6.41 3.04
CA TYR A 270 12.26 6.67 2.34
C TYR A 270 13.45 6.71 3.31
N ILE A 271 14.61 6.44 2.76
CA ILE A 271 15.89 6.54 3.45
C ILE A 271 16.76 7.55 2.73
N GLU A 272 17.30 8.49 3.46
CA GLU A 272 18.30 9.46 3.00
C GLU A 272 19.68 9.04 3.52
N THR A 273 20.65 8.92 2.62
CA THR A 273 22.03 8.56 2.92
C THR A 273 22.98 9.54 2.22
N LYS A 274 24.26 9.47 2.53
CA LYS A 274 25.32 10.25 1.81
C LYS A 274 25.36 9.91 0.31
N ASN A 275 24.92 8.71 -0.06
CA ASN A 275 24.96 8.20 -1.44
C ASN A 275 23.70 8.53 -2.26
N GLY A 276 22.60 8.89 -1.62
CA GLY A 276 21.33 9.21 -2.29
C GLY A 276 20.12 8.95 -1.42
N THR A 277 18.96 9.12 -2.05
CA THR A 277 17.66 8.86 -1.42
C THR A 277 16.96 7.71 -2.14
N TYR A 278 16.44 6.78 -1.35
CA TYR A 278 15.72 5.61 -1.83
C TYR A 278 14.33 5.57 -1.21
N ILE A 279 13.32 5.59 -2.07
CA ILE A 279 11.93 5.41 -1.65
C ILE A 279 11.65 3.91 -1.60
N PHE A 280 10.91 3.43 -0.60
CA PHE A 280 10.66 1.99 -0.48
C PHE A 280 9.26 1.65 0.02
N ALA A 281 8.78 0.49 -0.39
CA ALA A 281 7.62 -0.17 0.15
C ALA A 281 7.87 -1.69 0.24
N THR A 282 7.84 -2.22 1.45
CA THR A 282 7.90 -3.66 1.72
C THR A 282 6.53 -4.11 2.20
N ARG A 283 5.94 -5.09 1.50
CA ARG A 283 4.68 -5.72 1.86
C ARG A 283 4.91 -7.19 2.21
N LEU A 284 4.32 -7.63 3.31
CA LEU A 284 4.29 -9.02 3.75
C LEU A 284 2.86 -9.54 3.73
N LEU A 285 2.70 -10.80 3.33
CA LEU A 285 1.46 -11.56 3.41
C LEU A 285 1.71 -12.87 4.16
N GLN A 286 0.81 -13.23 5.06
CA GLN A 286 0.92 -14.47 5.83
C GLN A 286 -0.45 -15.04 6.17
N ASP A 287 -0.66 -16.33 5.95
CA ASP A 287 -1.83 -17.05 6.47
C ASP A 287 -1.81 -16.99 8.01
N ARG A 288 -2.88 -16.50 8.62
CA ARG A 288 -3.02 -16.37 10.08
C ARG A 288 -2.92 -17.71 10.84
N LYS A 289 -3.14 -18.83 10.17
CA LYS A 289 -2.96 -20.16 10.77
C LYS A 289 -1.51 -20.43 11.16
N MET A 290 -0.55 -19.75 10.52
CA MET A 290 0.88 -19.94 10.78
C MET A 290 1.37 -19.37 12.12
N LYS A 291 0.57 -18.52 12.80
CA LYS A 291 0.79 -17.98 14.17
C LYS A 291 2.23 -17.60 14.51
N ARG A 292 2.88 -16.77 13.68
CA ARG A 292 4.23 -16.29 13.99
C ARG A 292 4.15 -15.00 14.82
N SER A 293 4.90 -14.96 15.92
CA SER A 293 4.99 -13.77 16.80
C SER A 293 5.86 -12.66 16.20
N ASP A 294 6.79 -12.99 15.30
CA ASP A 294 7.77 -12.09 14.68
C ASP A 294 7.30 -11.48 13.35
N PHE A 295 6.08 -11.77 12.87
CA PHE A 295 5.54 -11.20 11.63
C PHE A 295 5.71 -9.68 11.55
N GLY A 296 5.50 -9.00 12.69
CA GLY A 296 5.62 -7.54 12.75
C GLY A 296 7.04 -7.01 12.56
N SER A 297 8.09 -7.71 13.05
CA SER A 297 9.48 -7.32 12.91
C SER A 297 10.03 -7.63 11.52
N CYS A 298 9.62 -8.74 10.91
CA CYS A 298 10.11 -9.20 9.61
C CYS A 298 10.07 -8.14 8.51
N ARG A 299 9.04 -7.28 8.48
CA ARG A 299 8.95 -6.19 7.46
C ARG A 299 10.14 -5.23 7.51
N LYS A 300 10.63 -4.90 8.71
CA LYS A 300 11.81 -4.03 8.90
C LYS A 300 13.10 -4.81 8.64
N GLU A 301 13.18 -6.05 9.13
CA GLU A 301 14.35 -6.90 8.98
C GLU A 301 14.64 -7.22 7.51
N ILE A 302 13.63 -7.61 6.74
CA ILE A 302 13.75 -7.86 5.30
C ILE A 302 14.24 -6.60 4.59
N THR A 303 13.59 -5.46 4.83
CA THR A 303 13.97 -4.20 4.18
C THR A 303 15.41 -3.83 4.48
N LYS A 304 15.85 -3.95 5.75
CA LYS A 304 17.23 -3.62 6.15
C LYS A 304 18.25 -4.60 5.55
N LYS A 305 17.92 -5.89 5.44
CA LYS A 305 18.77 -6.87 4.74
C LYS A 305 18.95 -6.48 3.28
N VAL A 306 17.87 -6.09 2.61
CA VAL A 306 17.90 -5.61 1.21
C VAL A 306 18.72 -4.32 1.10
N PHE A 307 18.58 -3.37 2.04
CA PHE A 307 19.39 -2.15 2.04
C PHE A 307 20.89 -2.44 2.16
N LYS A 308 21.27 -3.40 3.02
CA LYS A 308 22.67 -3.87 3.14
C LYS A 308 23.16 -4.52 1.86
N ASP A 309 22.37 -5.39 1.25
CA ASP A 309 22.69 -6.11 0.02
C ASP A 309 22.89 -5.14 -1.17
N LEU A 310 22.18 -4.02 -1.16
CA LEU A 310 22.30 -2.94 -2.14
C LEU A 310 23.36 -1.89 -1.77
N ASN A 311 24.08 -2.03 -0.65
CA ASN A 311 25.04 -1.04 -0.11
C ASN A 311 24.41 0.34 0.09
N ILE A 312 23.13 0.39 0.48
CA ILE A 312 22.43 1.62 0.84
C ILE A 312 22.81 2.04 2.26
N ILE A 313 22.95 1.05 3.20
CA ILE A 313 23.40 1.22 4.59
C ILE A 313 24.50 0.24 4.92
#